data_40644561d6432746e27fc2fe41d69b8b
#
_entry.id   40644561d6432746e27fc2fe41d69b8b
#
_cell.length_a   1.000
_cell.length_b   1.000
_cell.length_c   1.000
_cell.angle_alpha   90.00
_cell.angle_beta   90.00
_cell.angle_gamma   90.00
#
_symmetry.space_group_name_H-M   'P 1'
#
loop_
_entity.id
_entity.type
_entity.pdbx_description
1 polymer ?
#
loop_
_entity_poly.entity_id
_entity_poly.type
_entity_poly.pdbx_seq_one_letter_code
_entity_poly.pdbx_strand_id
1 'polypeptide(L)'
;MRKKVEFKKLVGKYIKYDGLYYKIRERVERNSEFIKYKTTLLCVADCCNADTDFTRCGFFFKECDLYEDEIDKRKLSIITEEEFMCVISKIVKEAIKDFL
;
A
#
# COMPACT_ATOMS: atom_id res chain seq x y z
N MET A 1 24.55 -14.65 4.47
CA MET A 1 24.11 -14.36 3.10
C MET A 1 22.74 -13.68 3.12
N ARG A 2 22.67 -12.47 2.60
CA ARG A 2 21.40 -11.76 2.53
C ARG A 2 20.57 -12.36 1.40
N LYS A 3 19.38 -12.84 1.73
CA LYS A 3 18.42 -13.25 0.72
C LYS A 3 17.97 -12.02 -0.05
N LYS A 4 18.27 -11.97 -1.34
CA LYS A 4 17.66 -10.97 -2.21
C LYS A 4 16.18 -11.24 -2.27
N VAL A 5 15.37 -10.25 -1.90
CA VAL A 5 13.94 -10.33 -2.12
C VAL A 5 13.73 -10.30 -3.63
N GLU A 6 13.29 -11.42 -4.19
CA GLU A 6 12.93 -11.49 -5.60
C GLU A 6 11.54 -10.87 -5.76
N PHE A 7 11.48 -9.72 -6.40
CA PHE A 7 10.21 -9.03 -6.63
C PHE A 7 9.19 -9.86 -7.41
N LYS A 8 9.65 -10.78 -8.26
CA LYS A 8 8.78 -11.70 -8.97
C LYS A 8 7.83 -12.47 -8.04
N LYS A 9 8.34 -12.82 -6.86
CA LYS A 9 7.59 -13.60 -5.87
C LYS A 9 6.62 -12.75 -5.06
N LEU A 10 6.67 -11.44 -5.22
CA LEU A 10 5.80 -10.53 -4.47
C LEU A 10 4.43 -10.33 -5.11
N VAL A 11 4.23 -10.79 -6.36
CA VAL A 11 2.93 -10.70 -7.03
C VAL A 11 1.88 -11.44 -6.20
N GLY A 12 0.79 -10.76 -5.89
CA GLY A 12 -0.26 -11.27 -5.00
C GLY A 12 0.01 -11.07 -3.52
N LYS A 13 1.16 -10.50 -3.18
CA LYS A 13 1.55 -10.25 -1.78
C LYS A 13 1.24 -8.82 -1.37
N TYR A 14 1.18 -8.61 -0.07
CA TYR A 14 1.01 -7.30 0.54
C TYR A 14 2.36 -6.82 1.04
N ILE A 15 2.65 -5.56 0.83
CA ILE A 15 3.90 -4.95 1.29
C ILE A 15 3.64 -3.63 2.00
N LYS A 16 4.57 -3.29 2.87
CA LYS A 16 4.71 -1.94 3.41
C LYS A 16 5.97 -1.35 2.79
N TYR A 17 5.84 -0.23 2.11
CA TYR A 17 6.95 0.43 1.47
C TYR A 17 6.93 1.92 1.79
N ASP A 18 8.01 2.41 2.38
CA ASP A 18 8.17 3.82 2.77
C ASP A 18 6.98 4.36 3.58
N GLY A 19 6.47 3.55 4.49
CA GLY A 19 5.35 3.90 5.34
C GLY A 19 3.97 3.73 4.71
N LEU A 20 3.90 3.34 3.44
CA LEU A 20 2.65 3.13 2.71
C LEU A 20 2.40 1.64 2.48
N TYR A 21 1.13 1.29 2.35
CA TYR A 21 0.71 -0.11 2.22
C TYR A 21 0.21 -0.37 0.80
N TYR A 22 0.73 -1.44 0.19
CA TYR A 22 0.42 -1.81 -1.18
C TYR A 22 0.06 -3.29 -1.27
N LYS A 23 -0.79 -3.60 -2.24
CA LYS A 23 -0.94 -4.98 -2.73
C LYS A 23 -0.33 -5.04 -4.13
N ILE A 24 0.60 -5.94 -4.35
CA ILE A 24 1.21 -6.12 -5.68
C ILE A 24 0.31 -7.03 -6.51
N ARG A 25 -0.20 -6.51 -7.61
CA ARG A 25 -1.19 -7.20 -8.44
C ARG A 25 -0.58 -7.88 -9.65
N GLU A 26 0.34 -7.21 -10.33
CA GLU A 26 0.86 -7.68 -11.59
C GLU A 26 2.28 -7.17 -11.82
N ARG A 27 3.09 -7.99 -12.47
CA ARG A 27 4.43 -7.60 -12.91
C ARG A 27 4.39 -7.38 -14.42
N VAL A 28 4.80 -6.22 -14.86
CA VAL A 28 4.91 -5.88 -16.28
C VAL A 28 6.37 -5.70 -16.64
N GLU A 29 6.84 -6.52 -17.57
CA GLU A 29 8.20 -6.49 -18.06
C GLU A 29 8.16 -6.18 -19.55
N ARG A 30 8.73 -5.05 -19.97
CA ARG A 30 8.83 -4.69 -21.38
C ARG A 30 10.17 -5.10 -21.96
N ASN A 31 11.22 -4.95 -21.18
CA ASN A 31 12.56 -5.40 -21.51
C ASN A 31 13.32 -5.60 -20.19
N SER A 32 14.56 -6.07 -20.26
CA SER A 32 15.35 -6.34 -19.06
C SER A 32 15.61 -5.11 -18.18
N GLU A 33 15.43 -3.91 -18.73
CA GLU A 33 15.67 -2.66 -18.00
C GLU A 33 14.40 -2.00 -17.52
N PHE A 34 13.25 -2.37 -18.06
CA PHE A 34 11.99 -1.75 -17.71
C PHE A 34 11.01 -2.76 -17.13
N ILE A 35 10.98 -2.79 -15.81
CA ILE A 35 10.08 -3.66 -15.06
C ILE A 35 9.30 -2.79 -14.09
N LYS A 36 7.98 -2.90 -14.16
CA LYS A 36 7.11 -2.22 -13.21
C LYS A 36 6.13 -3.18 -12.58
N TYR A 37 5.68 -2.84 -11.40
CA TYR A 37 4.64 -3.58 -10.69
C TYR A 37 3.40 -2.72 -10.59
N LYS A 38 2.28 -3.26 -11.07
CA LYS A 38 0.97 -2.65 -10.88
C LYS A 38 0.51 -3.00 -9.48
N THR A 39 0.24 -1.98 -8.70
CA THR A 39 -0.13 -2.15 -7.30
C THR A 39 -1.42 -1.43 -6.99
N THR A 40 -2.05 -1.85 -5.90
CA THR A 40 -3.12 -1.11 -5.27
C THR A 40 -2.57 -0.49 -3.99
N LEU A 41 -2.57 0.82 -3.93
CA LEU A 41 -2.10 1.59 -2.79
C LEU A 41 -3.27 1.91 -1.86
N LEU A 42 -3.09 1.62 -0.58
CA LEU A 42 -4.03 2.04 0.45
C LEU A 42 -3.74 3.48 0.85
N CYS A 43 -4.67 4.36 0.55
CA CYS A 43 -4.58 5.77 0.90
C CYS A 43 -5.49 6.07 2.09
N VAL A 44 -4.95 6.76 3.07
CA VAL A 44 -5.74 7.27 4.18
C VAL A 44 -6.25 8.65 3.78
N ALA A 45 -7.56 8.77 3.73
CA ALA A 45 -8.19 10.06 3.44
C ALA A 45 -8.33 10.82 4.75
N ASP A 46 -7.45 11.76 4.95
CA ASP A 46 -7.55 12.71 6.04
C ASP A 46 -8.33 13.93 5.52
N CYS A 47 -9.64 13.77 5.50
CA CYS A 47 -10.53 14.82 5.02
C CYS A 47 -11.04 15.65 6.20
N CYS A 48 -10.15 16.39 6.83
CA CYS A 48 -10.55 17.50 7.67
C CYS A 48 -10.82 18.72 6.78
N ASN A 49 -11.99 18.76 6.19
CA ASN A 49 -12.43 19.93 5.48
C ASN A 49 -13.24 20.78 6.47
N ALA A 50 -12.65 21.90 6.89
CA ALA A 50 -13.27 22.80 7.87
C ALA A 50 -14.59 23.41 7.37
N ASP A 51 -14.84 23.38 6.07
CA ASP A 51 -16.03 23.94 5.45
C ASP A 51 -17.21 22.98 5.36
N THR A 52 -17.00 21.71 5.66
CA THR A 52 -18.07 20.73 5.70
C THR A 52 -18.09 20.07 7.07
N ASP A 53 -19.28 19.98 7.67
CA ASP A 53 -19.51 19.32 8.96
C ASP A 53 -19.21 17.81 8.95
N PHE A 54 -18.57 17.34 7.88
CA PHE A 54 -18.23 15.94 7.71
C PHE A 54 -16.72 15.74 7.82
N THR A 55 -16.26 15.37 9.01
CA THR A 55 -14.97 14.72 9.16
C THR A 55 -15.10 13.29 8.64
N ARG A 56 -14.75 13.09 7.40
CA ARG A 56 -14.62 11.73 6.87
C ARG A 56 -13.18 11.31 6.98
N CYS A 57 -12.85 10.65 8.08
CA CYS A 57 -11.67 9.82 8.12
C CYS A 57 -12.04 8.51 7.46
N GLY A 58 -11.42 8.21 6.37
CA GLY A 58 -11.69 6.99 5.62
C GLY A 58 -10.45 6.53 4.89
N PHE A 59 -10.63 5.53 4.08
CA PHE A 59 -9.56 5.06 3.21
C PHE A 59 -10.11 4.87 1.81
N PHE A 60 -9.22 4.91 0.84
CA PHE A 60 -9.55 4.55 -0.52
C PHE A 60 -8.35 3.84 -1.14
N PHE A 61 -8.61 3.10 -2.21
CA PHE A 61 -7.57 2.41 -2.94
C PHE A 61 -7.27 3.16 -4.22
N LYS A 62 -5.99 3.31 -4.51
CA LYS A 62 -5.51 3.97 -5.71
C LYS A 62 -4.59 3.03 -6.47
N GLU A 63 -4.72 2.98 -7.77
CA GLU A 63 -3.77 2.27 -8.60
C GLU A 63 -2.46 3.04 -8.68
N CYS A 64 -1.36 2.34 -8.46
CA CYS A 64 -0.04 2.91 -8.45
C CYS A 64 0.95 1.96 -9.10
N ASP A 65 1.91 2.51 -9.85
CA ASP A 65 2.97 1.72 -10.44
C ASP A 65 4.25 1.90 -9.64
N LEU A 66 4.90 0.80 -9.30
CA LEU A 66 6.21 0.81 -8.68
C LEU A 66 7.23 0.28 -9.68
N TYR A 67 8.27 1.06 -9.95
CA TYR A 67 9.33 0.68 -10.87
C TYR A 67 10.45 -0.02 -10.10
N GLU A 68 10.84 -1.21 -10.58
CA GLU A 68 11.81 -2.06 -9.86
C GLU A 68 13.13 -1.36 -9.58
N ASP A 69 13.62 -0.58 -10.53
CA ASP A 69 14.88 0.15 -10.39
C ASP A 69 14.81 1.32 -9.39
N GLU A 70 13.62 1.82 -9.10
CA GLU A 70 13.41 2.93 -8.17
C GLU A 70 13.13 2.48 -6.74
N ILE A 71 12.86 1.18 -6.54
CA ILE A 71 12.48 0.67 -5.22
C ILE A 71 13.70 0.49 -4.35
N ASP A 72 13.69 1.16 -3.19
CA ASP A 72 14.69 0.96 -2.16
C ASP A 72 14.29 -0.23 -1.29
N LYS A 73 14.96 -1.36 -1.47
CA LYS A 73 14.65 -2.60 -0.76
C LYS A 73 14.76 -2.51 0.75
N ARG A 74 15.53 -1.54 1.25
CA ARG A 74 15.68 -1.33 2.70
C ARG A 74 14.41 -0.80 3.35
N LYS A 75 13.56 -0.14 2.56
CA LYS A 75 12.30 0.43 3.02
C LYS A 75 11.11 -0.50 2.82
N LEU A 76 11.35 -1.68 2.24
CA LEU A 76 10.32 -2.63 1.87
C LEU A 76 10.20 -3.74 2.92
N SER A 77 8.98 -4.00 3.35
CA SER A 77 8.65 -5.12 4.23
C SER A 77 7.48 -5.89 3.66
N ILE A 78 7.58 -7.21 3.67
CA ILE A 78 6.46 -8.07 3.28
C ILE A 78 5.57 -8.23 4.50
N ILE A 79 4.28 -7.99 4.32
CA ILE A 79 3.30 -8.15 5.39
C ILE A 79 2.29 -9.22 4.99
N THR A 80 1.57 -9.72 5.98
CA THR A 80 0.51 -10.69 5.74
C THR A 80 -0.78 -9.97 5.36
N GLU A 81 -1.70 -10.71 4.74
CA GLU A 81 -3.04 -10.20 4.49
C GLU A 81 -3.72 -9.76 5.78
N GLU A 82 -3.53 -10.53 6.86
CA GLU A 82 -4.09 -10.21 8.17
C GLU A 82 -3.56 -8.88 8.70
N GLU A 83 -2.28 -8.63 8.56
CA GLU A 83 -1.69 -7.35 8.96
C GLU A 83 -2.26 -6.19 8.13
N PHE A 84 -2.43 -6.40 6.83
CA PHE A 84 -3.04 -5.40 5.94
C PHE A 84 -4.48 -5.11 6.36
N MET A 85 -5.26 -6.15 6.62
CA MET A 85 -6.66 -5.99 7.08
C MET A 85 -6.72 -5.33 8.45
N CYS A 86 -5.75 -5.59 9.31
CA CYS A 86 -5.64 -4.94 10.60
C CYS A 86 -5.45 -3.43 10.49
N VAL A 87 -4.64 -3.00 9.52
CA VAL A 87 -4.44 -1.57 9.23
C VAL A 87 -5.76 -0.92 8.81
N ILE A 88 -6.50 -1.57 7.91
CA ILE A 88 -7.81 -1.09 7.47
C ILE A 88 -8.78 -1.00 8.64
N SER A 89 -8.82 -2.01 9.50
CA SER A 89 -9.68 -2.04 10.68
C SER A 89 -9.39 -0.87 11.63
N LYS A 90 -8.12 -0.54 11.82
CA LYS A 90 -7.73 0.61 12.65
C LYS A 90 -8.21 1.92 12.04
N ILE A 91 -8.09 2.08 10.73
CA ILE A 91 -8.57 3.28 10.03
C ILE A 91 -10.08 3.41 10.20
N VAL A 92 -10.82 2.32 10.02
CA VAL A 92 -12.27 2.32 10.18
C VAL A 92 -12.68 2.66 11.60
N LYS A 93 -12.00 2.09 12.60
CA LYS A 93 -12.28 2.37 14.01
C LYS A 93 -12.03 3.84 14.35
N GLU A 94 -10.97 4.42 13.83
CA GLU A 94 -10.71 5.85 14.01
C GLU A 94 -11.78 6.70 13.34
N ALA A 95 -12.24 6.31 12.15
CA ALA A 95 -13.26 7.03 11.41
C ALA A 95 -14.61 7.06 12.12
N ILE A 96 -14.98 5.98 12.83
CA ILE A 96 -16.28 5.86 13.51
C ILE A 96 -16.21 6.21 14.99
N LYS A 97 -15.04 6.51 15.50
CA LYS A 97 -14.82 6.81 16.92
C LYS A 97 -15.69 7.95 17.43
N ASP A 98 -15.91 8.96 16.61
CA ASP A 98 -16.71 10.12 16.95
C ASP A 98 -18.22 9.84 16.95
N PHE A 99 -18.64 8.69 16.40
CA PHE A 99 -20.03 8.26 16.38
C PHE A 99 -20.38 7.30 17.53
N LEU A 100 -19.38 6.82 18.19
CA LEU A 100 -19.51 5.95 19.34
C LEU A 100 -19.30 6.76 20.62
#